data_601dc1fccd77e542f5186db40b7fb1b9
#
_entry.id   601dc1fccd77e542f5186db40b7fb1b9
#
_cell.length_a   1.000
_cell.length_b   1.000
_cell.length_c   1.000
_cell.angle_alpha   90.00
_cell.angle_beta   90.00
_cell.angle_gamma   90.00
#
_symmetry.space_group_name_H-M   'P 1'
#
loop_
_entity.id
_entity.type
_entity.pdbx_description
1 polymer ?
#
loop_
_entity_poly.entity_id
_entity_poly.type
_entity_poly.pdbx_seq_one_letter_code
_entity_poly.pdbx_strand_id
1 'polypeptide(L)'
;MDKQVITVTQLNTFVKDYIDALPPLRQVNVKGEVSNLTKHKTGHYYFTLKDEGSLIKTVMFRADAANLDFDMENGQKVIVTGRVSVFVRDGSYQLYATSIE
;
A
#
# COMPACT_ATOMS: atom_id res chain seq x y z
N MET A 1 35.76 18.70 -5.36
CA MET A 1 35.00 17.96 -4.34
C MET A 1 34.24 16.81 -5.02
N ASP A 2 34.46 15.61 -4.55
CA ASP A 2 33.83 14.46 -5.14
C ASP A 2 32.37 14.38 -4.71
N LYS A 3 31.49 14.13 -5.64
CA LYS A 3 30.10 13.87 -5.32
C LYS A 3 29.90 12.39 -5.02
N GLN A 4 29.08 12.12 -4.04
CA GLN A 4 28.70 10.75 -3.71
C GLN A 4 27.62 10.30 -4.69
N VAL A 5 27.81 9.12 -5.28
CA VAL A 5 26.90 8.57 -6.29
C VAL A 5 26.30 7.27 -5.78
N ILE A 6 24.99 7.16 -5.88
CA ILE A 6 24.26 5.93 -5.52
C ILE A 6 23.41 5.47 -6.69
N THR A 7 23.05 4.20 -6.68
CA THR A 7 22.17 3.63 -7.69
C THR A 7 20.70 3.96 -7.38
N VAL A 8 19.82 3.78 -8.36
CA VAL A 8 18.38 3.95 -8.15
C VAL A 8 17.89 2.97 -7.06
N THR A 9 18.34 1.72 -7.09
CA THR A 9 17.96 0.73 -6.07
C THR A 9 18.41 1.18 -4.68
N GLN A 10 19.62 1.70 -4.55
CA GLN A 10 20.11 2.20 -3.28
C GLN A 10 19.27 3.37 -2.77
N LEU A 11 18.89 4.30 -3.66
CA LEU A 11 18.02 5.41 -3.29
C LEU A 11 16.65 4.91 -2.80
N ASN A 12 16.03 4.02 -3.57
CA ASN A 12 14.70 3.52 -3.21
C ASN A 12 14.74 2.72 -1.90
N THR A 13 15.79 1.94 -1.70
CA THR A 13 15.99 1.17 -0.45
C THR A 13 16.17 2.11 0.74
N PHE A 14 16.95 3.17 0.55
CA PHE A 14 17.17 4.19 1.58
C PHE A 14 15.85 4.83 2.01
N VAL A 15 15.02 5.23 1.02
CA VAL A 15 13.71 5.82 1.30
C VAL A 15 12.81 4.82 2.01
N LYS A 16 12.82 3.56 1.57
CA LYS A 16 12.05 2.50 2.21
C LYS A 16 12.42 2.34 3.69
N ASP A 17 13.72 2.29 3.98
CA ASP A 17 14.20 2.10 5.35
C ASP A 17 13.74 3.24 6.27
N TYR A 18 13.75 4.47 5.77
CA TYR A 18 13.27 5.63 6.52
C TYR A 18 11.77 5.56 6.77
N ILE A 19 10.98 5.21 5.76
CA ILE A 19 9.53 5.10 5.90
C ILE A 19 9.19 3.97 6.87
N ASP A 20 9.84 2.82 6.74
CA ASP A 20 9.60 1.67 7.61
C ASP A 20 9.93 1.96 9.08
N ALA A 21 10.84 2.90 9.33
CA ALA A 21 11.26 3.30 10.67
C ALA A 21 10.34 4.33 11.33
N LEU A 22 9.38 4.92 10.59
CA LEU A 22 8.48 5.95 11.12
C LEU A 22 7.27 5.33 11.80
N PRO A 23 7.17 5.41 13.15
CA PRO A 23 6.04 4.78 13.86
C PRO A 23 4.67 5.20 13.35
N PRO A 24 4.39 6.48 13.01
CA PRO A 24 3.07 6.86 12.51
C PRO A 24 2.64 6.15 11.23
N LEU A 25 3.57 5.63 10.43
CA LEU A 25 3.27 4.95 9.18
C LEU A 25 3.22 3.42 9.31
N ARG A 26 3.50 2.89 10.50
CA ARG A 26 3.41 1.44 10.75
C ARG A 26 1.99 0.95 10.87
N GLN A 27 1.08 1.83 11.25
CA GLN A 27 -0.35 1.53 11.29
C GLN A 27 -1.12 2.80 11.06
N VAL A 28 -1.81 2.86 9.93
CA VAL A 28 -2.66 3.98 9.54
C VAL A 28 -4.06 3.46 9.24
N ASN A 29 -5.04 4.34 9.41
CA ASN A 29 -6.43 4.06 9.02
C ASN A 29 -6.80 5.08 7.95
N VAL A 30 -7.00 4.62 6.74
CA VAL A 30 -7.18 5.48 5.57
C VAL A 30 -8.54 5.23 4.95
N LYS A 31 -9.35 6.28 4.83
CA LYS A 31 -10.64 6.15 4.15
C LYS A 31 -10.51 6.50 2.68
N GLY A 32 -11.26 5.81 1.86
CA GLY A 32 -11.30 6.07 0.43
C GLY A 32 -12.25 5.13 -0.28
N GLU A 33 -12.26 5.25 -1.59
CA GLU A 33 -13.09 4.42 -2.46
C GLU A 33 -12.22 3.41 -3.18
N VAL A 34 -12.70 2.17 -3.25
CA VAL A 34 -12.03 1.07 -3.96
C VAL A 34 -12.17 1.25 -5.47
N SER A 35 -11.05 1.13 -6.18
CA SER A 35 -11.01 1.23 -7.63
C SER A 35 -9.97 0.25 -8.16
N ASN A 36 -10.12 -0.18 -9.40
CA ASN A 36 -9.17 -1.08 -10.08
C ASN A 36 -8.88 -2.34 -9.27
N LEU A 37 -9.90 -2.90 -8.65
CA LEU A 37 -9.74 -4.10 -7.82
C LEU A 37 -9.41 -5.30 -8.69
N THR A 38 -8.34 -6.01 -8.31
CA THR A 38 -7.97 -7.30 -8.87
C THR A 38 -7.87 -8.31 -7.75
N LYS A 39 -8.76 -9.30 -7.75
CA LYS A 39 -8.68 -10.45 -6.88
C LYS A 39 -7.84 -11.50 -7.60
N HIS A 40 -6.55 -11.52 -7.30
CA HIS A 40 -5.62 -12.39 -8.00
C HIS A 40 -5.88 -13.86 -7.64
N LYS A 41 -5.57 -14.77 -8.58
CA LYS A 41 -5.76 -16.22 -8.35
C LYS A 41 -4.96 -16.77 -7.18
N THR A 42 -3.89 -16.07 -6.77
CA THR A 42 -3.10 -16.42 -5.58
C THR A 42 -3.80 -16.08 -4.26
N GLY A 43 -4.91 -15.33 -4.32
CA GLY A 43 -5.64 -14.87 -3.15
C GLY A 43 -5.25 -13.47 -2.69
N HIS A 44 -4.22 -12.87 -3.27
CA HIS A 44 -3.83 -11.48 -2.97
C HIS A 44 -4.80 -10.53 -3.67
N TYR A 45 -5.14 -9.43 -2.99
CA TYR A 45 -5.96 -8.37 -3.56
C TYR A 45 -5.10 -7.16 -3.85
N TYR A 46 -5.25 -6.60 -5.05
CA TYR A 46 -4.59 -5.38 -5.49
C TYR A 46 -5.65 -4.37 -5.89
N PHE A 47 -5.58 -3.17 -5.37
CA PHE A 47 -6.54 -2.13 -5.72
C PHE A 47 -5.95 -0.75 -5.53
N THR A 48 -6.65 0.24 -6.03
CA THR A 48 -6.37 1.64 -5.80
C THR A 48 -7.37 2.15 -4.76
N LEU A 49 -6.88 2.79 -3.72
CA LEU A 49 -7.70 3.52 -2.77
C LEU A 49 -7.62 5.00 -3.14
N LYS A 50 -8.75 5.63 -3.38
CA LYS A 50 -8.77 7.00 -3.89
C LYS A 50 -9.80 7.86 -3.17
N ASP A 51 -9.57 9.17 -3.25
CA ASP A 51 -10.56 10.19 -2.90
C ASP A 51 -10.59 11.23 -4.03
N GLU A 52 -11.16 12.40 -3.78
CA GLU A 52 -11.30 13.42 -4.82
C GLU A 52 -9.97 13.96 -5.31
N GLY A 53 -8.94 13.97 -4.46
CA GLY A 53 -7.68 14.63 -4.78
C GLY A 53 -6.50 13.72 -5.00
N SER A 54 -6.57 12.46 -4.56
CA SER A 54 -5.38 11.61 -4.54
C SER A 54 -5.75 10.14 -4.61
N LEU A 55 -4.75 9.33 -4.91
CA LEU A 55 -4.89 7.88 -4.89
C LEU A 55 -3.63 7.25 -4.30
N ILE A 56 -3.78 6.05 -3.78
CA ILE A 56 -2.66 5.23 -3.33
C ILE A 56 -2.89 3.78 -3.73
N LYS A 57 -1.86 3.15 -4.26
CA LYS A 57 -1.92 1.71 -4.55
C LYS A 57 -1.89 0.92 -3.26
N THR A 58 -2.74 -0.08 -3.19
CA THR A 58 -2.96 -0.85 -1.97
C THR A 58 -2.88 -2.33 -2.28
N VAL A 59 -2.22 -3.06 -1.39
CA VAL A 59 -2.08 -4.52 -1.49
C VAL A 59 -2.61 -5.13 -0.20
N MET A 60 -3.43 -6.16 -0.34
CA MET A 60 -3.85 -6.98 0.80
C MET A 60 -3.44 -8.41 0.51
N PHE A 61 -2.52 -8.94 1.31
CA PHE A 61 -2.02 -10.29 1.08
C PHE A 61 -3.07 -11.34 1.46
N ARG A 62 -2.93 -12.52 0.88
CA ARG A 62 -3.89 -13.63 0.98
C ARG A 62 -4.33 -13.92 2.42
N ALA A 63 -3.39 -13.95 3.35
CA ALA A 63 -3.71 -14.28 4.75
C ALA A 63 -4.70 -13.29 5.35
N ASP A 64 -4.54 -11.99 5.03
CA ASP A 64 -5.46 -10.96 5.51
C ASP A 64 -6.74 -10.90 4.68
N ALA A 65 -6.64 -11.07 3.37
CA ALA A 65 -7.80 -11.06 2.48
C ALA A 65 -8.79 -12.18 2.83
N ALA A 66 -8.29 -13.33 3.27
CA ALA A 66 -9.12 -14.46 3.68
C ALA A 66 -9.97 -14.15 4.92
N ASN A 67 -9.61 -13.13 5.69
CA ASN A 67 -10.32 -12.75 6.91
C ASN A 67 -11.36 -11.65 6.68
N LEU A 68 -11.52 -11.18 5.44
CA LEU A 68 -12.56 -10.20 5.14
C LEU A 68 -13.94 -10.81 5.39
N ASP A 69 -14.82 -10.06 6.04
CA ASP A 69 -16.18 -10.48 6.34
C ASP A 69 -17.21 -9.96 5.33
N PHE A 70 -16.74 -9.40 4.24
CA PHE A 70 -17.60 -8.91 3.15
C PHE A 70 -16.90 -9.11 1.82
N ASP A 71 -17.67 -9.04 0.73
CA ASP A 71 -17.15 -9.16 -0.63
C ASP A 71 -16.72 -7.79 -1.14
N MET A 72 -15.42 -7.63 -1.39
CA MET A 72 -14.90 -6.36 -1.90
C MET A 72 -15.31 -6.16 -3.36
N GLU A 73 -15.72 -4.94 -3.65
CA GLU A 73 -16.09 -4.52 -5.02
C GLU A 73 -15.63 -3.09 -5.28
N ASN A 74 -15.39 -2.78 -6.55
CA ASN A 74 -15.11 -1.41 -6.98
C ASN A 74 -16.27 -0.49 -6.58
N GLY A 75 -15.94 0.72 -6.18
CA GLY A 75 -16.94 1.73 -5.81
C GLY A 75 -17.30 1.74 -4.34
N GLN A 76 -16.90 0.74 -3.57
CA GLN A 76 -17.16 0.74 -2.12
C GLN A 76 -16.34 1.79 -1.41
N LYS A 77 -16.94 2.46 -0.45
CA LYS A 77 -16.24 3.38 0.45
C LYS A 77 -15.84 2.60 1.68
N VAL A 78 -14.55 2.59 1.97
CA VAL A 78 -13.95 1.73 3.00
C VAL A 78 -12.97 2.51 3.86
N ILE A 79 -12.63 1.92 5.00
CA ILE A 79 -11.50 2.33 5.83
C ILE A 79 -10.50 1.18 5.80
N VAL A 80 -9.31 1.46 5.32
CA VAL A 80 -8.22 0.49 5.21
C VAL A 80 -7.25 0.72 6.36
N THR A 81 -7.00 -0.32 7.14
CA THR A 81 -5.97 -0.29 8.19
C THR A 81 -4.76 -1.06 7.67
N GLY A 82 -3.60 -0.45 7.81
CA GLY A 82 -2.37 -1.09 7.36
C GLY A 82 -1.15 -0.23 7.58
N ARG A 83 -0.05 -0.60 6.96
CA ARG A 83 1.20 0.13 7.02
C ARG A 83 1.57 0.70 5.67
N VAL A 84 2.31 1.79 5.68
CA VAL A 84 2.88 2.39 4.47
C VAL A 84 4.31 1.92 4.34
N SER A 85 4.69 1.48 3.15
CA SER A 85 6.07 1.15 2.82
C SER A 85 6.35 1.44 1.36
N VAL A 86 7.61 1.28 0.94
CA VAL A 86 8.03 1.53 -0.44
C VAL A 86 8.15 0.20 -1.17
N PHE A 87 7.59 0.16 -2.37
CA PHE A 87 7.88 -0.90 -3.34
C PHE A 87 9.15 -0.50 -4.07
N VAL A 88 10.27 -1.09 -3.67
CA VAL A 88 11.61 -0.66 -4.11
C VAL A 88 11.76 -0.71 -5.62
N ARG A 89 11.19 -1.73 -6.25
CA ARG A 89 11.31 -1.92 -7.70
C ARG A 89 10.79 -0.73 -8.49
N ASP A 90 9.67 -0.15 -8.05
CA ASP A 90 9.01 0.97 -8.76
C ASP A 90 9.34 2.33 -8.15
N GLY A 91 9.93 2.38 -6.97
CA GLY A 91 10.20 3.63 -6.28
C GLY A 91 8.94 4.35 -5.82
N SER A 92 7.88 3.62 -5.55
CA SER A 92 6.61 4.19 -5.12
C SER A 92 6.24 3.68 -3.72
N TYR A 93 5.60 4.53 -2.91
CA TYR A 93 5.07 4.05 -1.66
C TYR A 93 3.67 3.48 -1.87
N GLN A 94 3.34 2.47 -1.07
CA GLN A 94 2.08 1.74 -1.17
C GLN A 94 1.52 1.52 0.23
N LEU A 95 0.23 1.22 0.28
CA LEU A 95 -0.46 0.83 1.51
C LEU A 95 -0.60 -0.69 1.53
N TYR A 96 -0.11 -1.30 2.59
CA TYR A 96 -0.19 -2.76 2.79
C TYR A 96 -1.28 -3.01 3.84
N ALA A 97 -2.46 -3.37 3.36
CA ALA A 97 -3.66 -3.49 4.17
C ALA A 97 -3.65 -4.76 5.03
N THR A 98 -4.03 -4.63 6.29
CA THR A 98 -4.24 -5.77 7.19
C THR A 98 -5.70 -5.99 7.50
N SER A 99 -6.51 -4.95 7.47
CA SER A 99 -7.97 -5.06 7.62
C SER A 99 -8.66 -3.96 6.85
N ILE A 100 -9.92 -4.21 6.50
CA ILE A 100 -10.76 -3.27 5.75
C ILE A 100 -12.17 -3.35 6.30
N GLU A 101 -12.75 -2.19 6.53
CA GLU A 101 -14.17 -2.10 6.94
C GLU A 101 -14.95 -1.05 6.16
#